data_7b8a8950ac86989216b0b6989473d993
#
_entry.id   7b8a8950ac86989216b0b6989473d993
#
_cell.length_a   1.000
_cell.length_b   1.000
_cell.length_c   1.000
_cell.angle_alpha   90.00
_cell.angle_beta   90.00
_cell.angle_gamma   90.00
#
_symmetry.space_group_name_H-M   'P 1'
#
loop_
_entity.id
_entity.type
_entity.pdbx_description
1 polymer ?
#
loop_
_entity_poly.entity_id
_entity_poly.type
_entity_poly.pdbx_seq_one_letter_code
_entity_poly.pdbx_strand_id
1 'polypeptide(L)'
;MTPPEYEYLRKFLKDYSGLDLSADKQYLIESRLFPLARKVGLSGISELVQKIMGGSAAFNVQVVEAMTTNETFFFRDKVPFEHFRNLIMPQMLRSRANRKSVRIWCAAGSTGQEPYSLAMSLKEMGAALGGWRIEIVATDLSQAVLEKSKAGLYSQFEVQRGLPIQLLVKYFKQVGELWQINPDIRAMVQHRQLNLLHDFSQFGVFDLILCRNVLIYFDQQTKTNVFNRLAKAVEPDGFLVLGAAETVIGLTTVFKPLVEQRGVYQPNEVRHAPVRTPVFAAITPKMAAMAGI
;
A
#
# COMPACT_ATOMS: atom_id res chain seq x y z
N MET A 1 -19.27 -0.16 26.10
CA MET A 1 -18.90 1.15 25.52
C MET A 1 -20.13 2.04 25.48
N THR A 2 -20.03 3.27 25.97
CA THR A 2 -21.13 4.24 25.93
C THR A 2 -21.18 4.96 24.57
N PRO A 3 -22.34 5.58 24.19
CA PRO A 3 -22.42 6.35 22.95
C PRO A 3 -21.37 7.46 22.81
N PRO A 4 -21.06 8.27 23.84
CA PRO A 4 -19.98 9.25 23.75
C PRO A 4 -18.59 8.64 23.52
N GLU A 5 -18.29 7.49 24.12
CA GLU A 5 -17.03 6.79 23.89
C GLU A 5 -16.93 6.28 22.45
N TYR A 6 -18.06 5.80 21.89
CA TYR A 6 -18.12 5.39 20.50
C TYR A 6 -17.84 6.56 19.54
N GLU A 7 -18.49 7.70 19.74
CA GLU A 7 -18.27 8.89 18.93
C GLU A 7 -16.83 9.41 19.03
N TYR A 8 -16.24 9.36 20.22
CA TYR A 8 -14.83 9.69 20.40
C TYR A 8 -13.92 8.77 19.57
N LEU A 9 -14.12 7.44 19.64
CA LEU A 9 -13.35 6.48 18.88
C LEU A 9 -13.54 6.64 17.37
N ARG A 10 -14.75 6.89 16.89
CA ARG A 10 -15.02 7.19 15.50
C ARG A 10 -14.19 8.38 15.01
N LYS A 11 -14.27 9.48 15.77
CA LYS A 11 -13.50 10.69 15.45
C LYS A 11 -12.00 10.42 15.50
N PHE A 12 -11.53 9.77 16.52
CA PHE A 12 -10.12 9.39 16.69
C PHE A 12 -9.62 8.56 15.47
N LEU A 13 -10.33 7.50 15.10
CA LEU A 13 -9.96 6.63 13.99
C LEU A 13 -9.98 7.37 12.64
N LYS A 14 -10.97 8.23 12.44
CA LYS A 14 -11.04 9.06 11.24
C LYS A 14 -9.86 10.03 11.14
N ASP A 15 -9.54 10.73 12.22
CA ASP A 15 -8.46 11.71 12.26
C ASP A 15 -7.08 11.05 12.11
N TYR A 16 -6.88 9.85 12.68
CA TYR A 16 -5.59 9.16 12.66
C TYR A 16 -5.36 8.26 11.44
N SER A 17 -6.40 7.66 10.88
CA SER A 17 -6.26 6.66 9.80
C SER A 17 -7.17 6.89 8.60
N GLY A 18 -8.11 7.82 8.66
CA GLY A 18 -9.14 8.02 7.65
C GLY A 18 -10.30 7.03 7.74
N LEU A 19 -10.26 6.08 8.69
CA LEU A 19 -11.33 5.10 8.88
C LEU A 19 -12.62 5.78 9.32
N ASP A 20 -13.57 5.89 8.41
CA ASP A 20 -14.89 6.46 8.64
C ASP A 20 -15.90 5.35 8.98
N LEU A 21 -16.31 5.28 10.23
CA LEU A 21 -17.24 4.27 10.73
C LEU A 21 -18.65 4.86 10.85
N SER A 22 -19.64 4.16 10.30
CA SER A 22 -21.06 4.50 10.51
C SER A 22 -21.52 4.15 11.94
N ALA A 23 -22.62 4.77 12.39
CA ALA A 23 -23.11 4.64 13.76
C ALA A 23 -23.46 3.19 14.18
N ASP A 24 -23.71 2.31 13.24
CA ASP A 24 -24.06 0.89 13.42
C ASP A 24 -22.87 -0.06 13.55
N LYS A 25 -21.61 0.46 13.45
CA LYS A 25 -20.38 -0.34 13.45
C LYS A 25 -19.72 -0.48 14.83
N GLN A 26 -20.46 -0.23 15.92
CA GLN A 26 -19.94 -0.38 17.29
C GLN A 26 -19.36 -1.78 17.54
N TYR A 27 -20.03 -2.83 17.03
CA TYR A 27 -19.57 -4.21 17.17
C TYR A 27 -18.17 -4.45 16.57
N LEU A 28 -17.82 -3.71 15.54
CA LEU A 28 -16.49 -3.83 14.89
C LEU A 28 -15.39 -3.29 15.82
N ILE A 29 -15.64 -2.16 16.48
CA ILE A 29 -14.72 -1.61 17.47
C ILE A 29 -14.55 -2.61 18.62
N GLU A 30 -15.67 -3.10 19.16
CA GLU A 30 -15.63 -4.04 20.28
C GLU A 30 -14.87 -5.32 19.92
N SER A 31 -15.18 -5.94 18.78
CA SER A 31 -14.53 -7.18 18.36
C SER A 31 -13.02 -7.03 18.14
N ARG A 32 -12.55 -5.87 17.68
CA ARG A 32 -11.14 -5.64 17.37
C ARG A 32 -10.35 -5.05 18.54
N LEU A 33 -10.96 -4.22 19.37
CA LEU A 33 -10.24 -3.56 20.46
C LEU A 33 -10.31 -4.31 21.80
N PHE A 34 -11.28 -5.21 22.02
CA PHE A 34 -11.27 -6.06 23.22
C PHE A 34 -10.00 -6.93 23.34
N PRO A 35 -9.53 -7.61 22.29
CA PRO A 35 -8.26 -8.33 22.36
C PRO A 35 -7.07 -7.45 22.71
N LEU A 36 -7.03 -6.23 22.15
CA LEU A 36 -5.98 -5.26 22.49
C LEU A 36 -6.07 -4.80 23.94
N ALA A 37 -7.27 -4.44 24.42
CA ALA A 37 -7.48 -4.04 25.80
C ALA A 37 -6.96 -5.11 26.79
N ARG A 38 -7.34 -6.37 26.58
CA ARG A 38 -6.87 -7.52 27.39
C ARG A 38 -5.34 -7.67 27.32
N LYS A 39 -4.75 -7.55 26.13
CA LYS A 39 -3.29 -7.68 25.92
C LYS A 39 -2.51 -6.64 26.73
N VAL A 40 -3.07 -5.43 26.93
CA VAL A 40 -2.41 -4.34 27.66
C VAL A 40 -2.91 -4.21 29.10
N GLY A 41 -3.65 -5.20 29.63
CA GLY A 41 -4.09 -5.29 31.02
C GLY A 41 -5.27 -4.36 31.38
N LEU A 42 -6.07 -3.93 30.39
CA LEU A 42 -7.25 -3.12 30.61
C LEU A 42 -8.51 -3.98 30.75
N SER A 43 -9.46 -3.54 31.59
CA SER A 43 -10.70 -4.27 31.87
C SER A 43 -11.71 -4.19 30.73
N GLY A 44 -11.62 -3.17 29.85
CA GLY A 44 -12.54 -3.01 28.73
C GLY A 44 -12.28 -1.77 27.87
N ILE A 45 -13.24 -1.51 26.98
CA ILE A 45 -13.13 -0.41 25.98
C ILE A 45 -13.16 0.97 26.66
N SER A 46 -13.89 1.16 27.74
CA SER A 46 -13.94 2.44 28.45
C SER A 46 -12.55 2.85 28.99
N GLU A 47 -11.82 1.93 29.61
CA GLU A 47 -10.44 2.19 30.05
C GLU A 47 -9.48 2.41 28.84
N LEU A 48 -9.71 1.70 27.73
CA LEU A 48 -8.95 1.90 26.51
C LEU A 48 -9.16 3.31 25.96
N VAL A 49 -10.39 3.81 25.94
CA VAL A 49 -10.72 5.19 25.53
C VAL A 49 -10.01 6.21 26.43
N GLN A 50 -10.06 6.03 27.75
CA GLN A 50 -9.35 6.90 28.70
C GLN A 50 -7.85 6.92 28.44
N LYS A 51 -7.26 5.76 28.14
CA LYS A 51 -5.83 5.64 27.82
C LYS A 51 -5.47 6.35 26.50
N ILE A 52 -6.34 6.32 25.47
CA ILE A 52 -6.17 7.09 24.25
C ILE A 52 -6.20 8.59 24.57
N MET A 53 -7.17 9.05 25.37
CA MET A 53 -7.30 10.43 25.80
C MET A 53 -6.07 10.91 26.61
N GLY A 54 -5.41 10.02 27.32
CA GLY A 54 -4.15 10.28 28.02
C GLY A 54 -2.94 10.54 27.09
N GLY A 55 -3.10 10.45 25.77
CA GLY A 55 -2.18 10.99 24.77
C GLY A 55 -0.94 10.15 24.46
N SER A 56 -0.91 8.86 24.80
CA SER A 56 0.22 7.98 24.44
C SER A 56 0.28 7.69 22.94
N ALA A 57 1.18 8.34 22.22
CA ALA A 57 1.33 8.16 20.76
C ALA A 57 1.56 6.68 20.38
N ALA A 58 2.39 5.96 21.14
CA ALA A 58 2.67 4.54 20.88
C ALA A 58 1.42 3.66 21.07
N PHE A 59 0.56 4.00 22.03
CA PHE A 59 -0.69 3.28 22.23
C PHE A 59 -1.72 3.61 21.15
N ASN A 60 -1.79 4.86 20.72
CA ASN A 60 -2.66 5.29 19.64
C ASN A 60 -2.35 4.55 18.32
N VAL A 61 -1.07 4.34 18.01
CA VAL A 61 -0.65 3.50 16.86
C VAL A 61 -1.19 2.07 17.01
N GLN A 62 -1.06 1.45 18.17
CA GLN A 62 -1.58 0.09 18.39
C GLN A 62 -3.10 -0.01 18.20
N VAL A 63 -3.84 1.00 18.66
CA VAL A 63 -5.31 1.07 18.47
C VAL A 63 -5.65 1.19 16.99
N VAL A 64 -4.98 2.07 16.27
CA VAL A 64 -5.18 2.25 14.82
C VAL A 64 -4.85 0.95 14.07
N GLU A 65 -3.72 0.32 14.37
CA GLU A 65 -3.33 -0.96 13.74
C GLU A 65 -4.36 -2.07 14.02
N ALA A 66 -4.88 -2.16 15.25
CA ALA A 66 -5.92 -3.14 15.59
C ALA A 66 -7.23 -2.92 14.82
N MET A 67 -7.48 -1.68 14.39
CA MET A 67 -8.68 -1.32 13.63
C MET A 67 -8.51 -1.40 12.11
N THR A 68 -7.27 -1.55 11.60
CA THR A 68 -7.04 -1.72 10.15
C THR A 68 -7.56 -3.06 9.64
N THR A 69 -8.05 -3.06 8.39
CA THR A 69 -8.43 -4.29 7.68
C THR A 69 -7.35 -4.59 6.65
N ASN A 70 -6.55 -5.61 6.94
CA ASN A 70 -5.36 -5.93 6.15
C ASN A 70 -5.60 -7.10 5.17
N GLU A 71 -6.86 -7.30 4.72
CA GLU A 71 -7.20 -8.38 3.81
C GLU A 71 -6.59 -8.15 2.44
N THR A 72 -5.71 -9.07 2.04
CA THR A 72 -5.08 -9.09 0.73
C THR A 72 -4.81 -10.53 0.29
N PHE A 73 -4.59 -10.75 -1.00
CA PHE A 73 -4.15 -12.02 -1.55
C PHE A 73 -3.43 -11.83 -2.89
N PHE A 74 -2.67 -12.83 -3.31
CA PHE A 74 -1.91 -12.78 -4.55
C PHE A 74 -2.83 -12.61 -5.76
N PHE A 75 -2.46 -11.72 -6.68
CA PHE A 75 -3.20 -11.43 -7.91
C PHE A 75 -4.69 -11.09 -7.67
N ARG A 76 -4.98 -10.39 -6.55
CA ARG A 76 -6.34 -9.99 -6.18
C ARG A 76 -7.05 -9.29 -7.33
N ASP A 77 -8.26 -9.81 -7.67
CA ASP A 77 -9.14 -9.38 -8.77
C ASP A 77 -8.62 -9.70 -10.19
N LYS A 78 -7.44 -10.29 -10.36
CA LYS A 78 -6.76 -10.68 -11.63
C LYS A 78 -6.63 -9.56 -12.67
N VAL A 79 -7.74 -8.91 -13.06
CA VAL A 79 -7.82 -7.87 -14.10
C VAL A 79 -6.77 -6.76 -13.95
N PRO A 80 -6.50 -6.18 -12.77
CA PRO A 80 -5.45 -5.17 -12.61
C PRO A 80 -4.05 -5.66 -13.03
N PHE A 81 -3.74 -6.94 -12.82
CA PHE A 81 -2.46 -7.53 -13.21
C PHE A 81 -2.43 -7.89 -14.70
N GLU A 82 -3.57 -8.18 -15.31
CA GLU A 82 -3.71 -8.31 -16.77
C GLU A 82 -3.49 -6.95 -17.45
N HIS A 83 -4.13 -5.88 -16.96
CA HIS A 83 -3.87 -4.52 -17.41
C HIS A 83 -2.41 -4.12 -17.22
N PHE A 84 -1.80 -4.48 -16.10
CA PHE A 84 -0.39 -4.23 -15.85
C PHE A 84 0.50 -4.85 -16.94
N ARG A 85 0.32 -6.13 -17.25
CA ARG A 85 1.15 -6.84 -18.24
C ARG A 85 0.86 -6.45 -19.69
N ASN A 86 -0.42 -6.29 -20.04
CA ASN A 86 -0.84 -6.21 -21.43
C ASN A 86 -1.03 -4.77 -21.94
N LEU A 87 -1.17 -3.80 -21.03
CA LEU A 87 -1.43 -2.41 -21.38
C LEU A 87 -0.38 -1.48 -20.77
N ILE A 88 -0.28 -1.45 -19.41
CA ILE A 88 0.49 -0.43 -18.70
C ILE A 88 1.99 -0.60 -18.96
N MET A 89 2.56 -1.77 -18.70
CA MET A 89 3.99 -2.00 -18.91
C MET A 89 4.41 -1.84 -20.37
N PRO A 90 3.71 -2.37 -21.40
CA PRO A 90 4.06 -2.09 -22.79
C PRO A 90 4.04 -0.60 -23.14
N GLN A 91 3.12 0.19 -22.59
CA GLN A 91 3.11 1.64 -22.79
C GLN A 91 4.28 2.32 -22.06
N MET A 92 4.58 1.93 -20.81
CA MET A 92 5.73 2.46 -20.07
C MET A 92 7.06 2.13 -20.78
N LEU A 93 7.22 0.92 -21.29
CA LEU A 93 8.43 0.54 -22.02
C LEU A 93 8.65 1.41 -23.27
N ARG A 94 7.58 1.77 -23.98
CA ARG A 94 7.67 2.69 -25.12
C ARG A 94 8.00 4.13 -24.70
N SER A 95 7.21 4.67 -23.75
CA SER A 95 7.33 6.08 -23.35
C SER A 95 8.58 6.38 -22.50
N ARG A 96 9.17 5.38 -21.86
CA ARG A 96 10.38 5.49 -21.02
C ARG A 96 11.62 4.89 -21.69
N ALA A 97 11.59 4.57 -22.99
CA ALA A 97 12.68 3.91 -23.72
C ALA A 97 14.03 4.63 -23.56
N ASN A 98 14.03 5.97 -23.50
CA ASN A 98 15.23 6.77 -23.35
C ASN A 98 15.85 6.70 -21.96
N ARG A 99 15.01 6.64 -20.89
CA ARG A 99 15.50 6.61 -19.49
C ARG A 99 15.62 5.19 -18.94
N LYS A 100 14.95 4.22 -19.54
CA LYS A 100 14.87 2.81 -19.14
C LYS A 100 14.61 2.63 -17.64
N SER A 101 13.69 3.43 -17.12
CA SER A 101 13.35 3.41 -15.67
C SER A 101 11.87 3.59 -15.49
N VAL A 102 11.28 2.73 -14.65
CA VAL A 102 9.86 2.76 -14.25
C VAL A 102 9.77 2.69 -12.72
N ARG A 103 8.93 3.55 -12.15
CA ARG A 103 8.65 3.59 -10.73
C ARG A 103 7.19 3.22 -10.46
N ILE A 104 6.98 2.27 -9.58
CA ILE A 104 5.66 1.71 -9.24
C ILE A 104 5.43 1.90 -7.74
N TRP A 105 4.24 2.34 -7.36
CA TRP A 105 3.85 2.50 -5.96
C TRP A 105 2.59 1.71 -5.65
N CYS A 106 2.68 0.79 -4.68
CA CYS A 106 1.55 0.15 -4.03
C CYS A 106 1.23 0.93 -2.75
N ALA A 107 0.18 1.77 -2.79
CA ALA A 107 -0.11 2.77 -1.76
C ALA A 107 -0.77 2.20 -0.49
N ALA A 108 -1.18 0.93 -0.51
CA ALA A 108 -1.63 0.15 0.64
C ALA A 108 -1.23 -1.32 0.39
N GLY A 109 0.06 -1.60 0.53
CA GLY A 109 0.67 -2.87 0.14
C GLY A 109 0.37 -4.03 1.08
N SER A 110 -0.19 -3.74 2.27
CA SER A 110 -0.54 -4.73 3.28
C SER A 110 0.60 -5.73 3.56
N THR A 111 0.29 -7.01 3.62
CA THR A 111 1.26 -8.09 3.86
C THR A 111 2.05 -8.52 2.61
N GLY A 112 2.04 -7.70 1.53
CA GLY A 112 2.97 -7.82 0.41
C GLY A 112 2.48 -8.57 -0.82
N GLN A 113 1.31 -9.17 -0.80
CA GLN A 113 0.83 -9.99 -1.93
C GLN A 113 0.68 -9.18 -3.22
N GLU A 114 0.22 -7.92 -3.16
CA GLU A 114 0.09 -7.06 -4.33
C GLU A 114 1.46 -6.69 -4.91
N PRO A 115 2.40 -6.07 -4.17
CA PRO A 115 3.71 -5.72 -4.72
C PRO A 115 4.50 -6.94 -5.20
N TYR A 116 4.38 -8.09 -4.55
CA TYR A 116 5.04 -9.32 -5.00
C TYR A 116 4.37 -9.92 -6.25
N SER A 117 3.06 -9.77 -6.43
CA SER A 117 2.39 -10.15 -7.68
C SER A 117 2.90 -9.32 -8.86
N LEU A 118 3.17 -8.02 -8.66
CA LEU A 118 3.81 -7.18 -9.67
C LEU A 118 5.25 -7.61 -9.92
N ALA A 119 6.04 -7.86 -8.87
CA ALA A 119 7.42 -8.30 -8.99
C ALA A 119 7.54 -9.61 -9.77
N MET A 120 6.70 -10.61 -9.47
CA MET A 120 6.63 -11.86 -10.24
C MET A 120 6.22 -11.60 -11.70
N SER A 121 5.21 -10.75 -11.93
CA SER A 121 4.77 -10.38 -13.28
C SER A 121 5.90 -9.75 -14.10
N LEU A 122 6.72 -8.89 -13.48
CA LEU A 122 7.91 -8.30 -14.11
C LEU A 122 8.97 -9.35 -14.44
N LYS A 123 9.23 -10.29 -13.53
CA LYS A 123 10.17 -11.40 -13.81
C LYS A 123 9.70 -12.26 -14.97
N GLU A 124 8.38 -12.51 -15.10
CA GLU A 124 7.81 -13.24 -16.23
C GLU A 124 7.94 -12.49 -17.57
N MET A 125 8.10 -11.16 -17.56
CA MET A 125 8.37 -10.39 -18.79
C MET A 125 9.81 -10.60 -19.31
N GLY A 126 10.72 -11.13 -18.50
CA GLY A 126 12.03 -11.62 -18.90
C GLY A 126 12.88 -10.62 -19.70
N ALA A 127 13.31 -11.02 -20.91
CA ALA A 127 14.22 -10.25 -21.74
C ALA A 127 13.68 -8.86 -22.15
N ALA A 128 12.36 -8.64 -22.18
CA ALA A 128 11.76 -7.34 -22.47
C ALA A 128 12.18 -6.24 -21.45
N LEU A 129 12.62 -6.64 -20.26
CA LEU A 129 13.08 -5.74 -19.19
C LEU A 129 14.61 -5.70 -19.07
N GLY A 130 15.35 -6.26 -20.02
CA GLY A 130 16.82 -6.22 -20.03
C GLY A 130 17.35 -4.79 -20.04
N GLY A 131 18.17 -4.43 -19.02
CA GLY A 131 18.73 -3.10 -18.84
C GLY A 131 17.75 -2.05 -18.32
N TRP A 132 16.55 -2.44 -17.86
CA TRP A 132 15.60 -1.55 -17.19
C TRP A 132 15.80 -1.51 -15.69
N ARG A 133 15.72 -0.32 -15.12
CA ARG A 133 15.62 -0.12 -13.68
C ARG A 133 14.14 -0.02 -13.31
N ILE A 134 13.66 -0.99 -12.55
CA ILE A 134 12.28 -0.97 -12.04
C ILE A 134 12.31 -0.88 -10.53
N GLU A 135 11.65 0.11 -10.00
CA GLU A 135 11.50 0.35 -8.57
C GLU A 135 10.05 0.09 -8.16
N ILE A 136 9.83 -0.81 -7.21
CA ILE A 136 8.53 -1.03 -6.58
C ILE A 136 8.61 -0.53 -5.15
N VAL A 137 7.80 0.48 -4.82
CA VAL A 137 7.62 0.97 -3.45
C VAL A 137 6.29 0.46 -2.93
N ALA A 138 6.30 -0.20 -1.79
CA ALA A 138 5.10 -0.63 -1.08
C ALA A 138 5.00 0.17 0.23
N THR A 139 3.88 0.85 0.42
CA THR A 139 3.62 1.59 1.66
C THR A 139 2.38 1.06 2.35
N ASP A 140 2.37 1.16 3.67
CA ASP A 140 1.19 0.87 4.49
C ASP A 140 1.23 1.72 5.77
N LEU A 141 0.06 1.94 6.37
CA LEU A 141 -0.06 2.59 7.66
C LEU A 141 0.50 1.69 8.77
N SER A 142 0.21 0.39 8.72
CA SER A 142 0.60 -0.59 9.73
C SER A 142 2.03 -1.07 9.52
N GLN A 143 2.88 -0.82 10.53
CA GLN A 143 4.24 -1.34 10.54
C GLN A 143 4.25 -2.88 10.62
N ALA A 144 3.29 -3.47 11.33
CA ALA A 144 3.22 -4.93 11.51
C ALA A 144 3.03 -5.66 10.16
N VAL A 145 2.17 -5.15 9.27
CA VAL A 145 1.99 -5.76 7.95
C VAL A 145 3.19 -5.55 7.04
N LEU A 146 3.88 -4.42 7.16
CA LEU A 146 5.12 -4.17 6.41
C LEU A 146 6.23 -5.12 6.84
N GLU A 147 6.36 -5.43 8.13
CA GLU A 147 7.34 -6.42 8.61
C GLU A 147 7.00 -7.83 8.11
N LYS A 148 5.71 -8.21 8.11
CA LYS A 148 5.27 -9.47 7.50
C LYS A 148 5.59 -9.50 5.99
N SER A 149 5.33 -8.40 5.28
CA SER A 149 5.68 -8.26 3.87
C SER A 149 7.18 -8.40 3.64
N LYS A 150 8.02 -7.71 4.41
CA LYS A 150 9.49 -7.82 4.33
C LYS A 150 9.98 -9.22 4.61
N ALA A 151 9.38 -9.93 5.58
CA ALA A 151 9.70 -11.31 5.86
C ALA A 151 9.39 -12.21 4.66
N GLY A 152 8.32 -11.95 3.93
CA GLY A 152 7.91 -12.71 2.74
C GLY A 152 7.57 -14.16 3.06
N LEU A 153 7.04 -14.41 4.25
CA LEU A 153 6.62 -15.73 4.73
C LEU A 153 5.10 -15.81 4.73
N TYR A 154 4.56 -16.82 4.09
CA TYR A 154 3.13 -17.03 3.90
C TYR A 154 2.71 -18.44 4.27
N SER A 155 1.52 -18.57 4.85
CA SER A 155 0.91 -19.86 5.11
C SER A 155 0.46 -20.55 3.82
N GLN A 156 0.20 -21.85 3.90
CA GLN A 156 -0.39 -22.63 2.81
C GLN A 156 -1.70 -21.98 2.29
N PHE A 157 -2.56 -21.51 3.18
CA PHE A 157 -3.80 -20.82 2.82
C PHE A 157 -3.55 -19.54 2.01
N GLU A 158 -2.56 -18.72 2.43
CA GLU A 158 -2.26 -17.46 1.75
C GLU A 158 -1.72 -17.68 0.33
N VAL A 159 -0.87 -18.70 0.12
CA VAL A 159 -0.33 -18.99 -1.23
C VAL A 159 -1.34 -19.72 -2.13
N GLN A 160 -2.31 -20.41 -1.57
CA GLN A 160 -3.39 -21.02 -2.37
C GLN A 160 -4.41 -19.99 -2.85
N ARG A 161 -4.51 -18.83 -2.19
CA ARG A 161 -5.47 -17.80 -2.53
C ARG A 161 -4.92 -16.89 -3.63
N GLY A 162 -5.30 -17.18 -4.87
CA GLY A 162 -5.04 -16.35 -6.04
C GLY A 162 -3.67 -16.53 -6.71
N LEU A 163 -2.70 -17.14 -6.06
CA LEU A 163 -1.38 -17.40 -6.67
C LEU A 163 -1.45 -18.61 -7.62
N PRO A 164 -1.09 -18.45 -8.90
CA PRO A 164 -0.97 -19.56 -9.82
C PRO A 164 0.10 -20.57 -9.35
N ILE A 165 -0.22 -21.86 -9.45
CA ILE A 165 0.69 -22.95 -8.97
C ILE A 165 2.06 -22.88 -9.63
N GLN A 166 2.13 -22.49 -10.90
CA GLN A 166 3.40 -22.35 -11.63
C GLN A 166 4.30 -21.29 -11.01
N LEU A 167 3.71 -20.16 -10.54
CA LEU A 167 4.45 -19.10 -9.87
C LEU A 167 4.82 -19.46 -8.44
N LEU A 168 3.98 -20.27 -7.75
CA LEU A 168 4.32 -20.79 -6.44
C LEU A 168 5.58 -21.67 -6.53
N VAL A 169 5.59 -22.65 -7.42
CA VAL A 169 6.75 -23.56 -7.60
C VAL A 169 8.00 -22.80 -8.05
N LYS A 170 7.84 -21.76 -8.86
CA LYS A 170 8.96 -21.01 -9.42
C LYS A 170 9.56 -19.99 -8.45
N TYR A 171 8.73 -19.32 -7.65
CA TYR A 171 9.13 -18.14 -6.87
C TYR A 171 9.05 -18.32 -5.36
N PHE A 172 8.68 -19.48 -4.89
CA PHE A 172 8.63 -19.78 -3.45
C PHE A 172 9.36 -21.07 -3.13
N LYS A 173 9.82 -21.14 -1.89
CA LYS A 173 10.40 -22.34 -1.29
C LYS A 173 9.67 -22.64 0.00
N GLN A 174 9.30 -23.89 0.20
CA GLN A 174 8.71 -24.32 1.46
C GLN A 174 9.76 -24.33 2.57
N VAL A 175 9.42 -23.74 3.71
CA VAL A 175 10.24 -23.67 4.92
C VAL A 175 9.36 -24.05 6.11
N GLY A 176 9.46 -25.31 6.55
CA GLY A 176 8.53 -25.88 7.53
C GLY A 176 7.09 -25.89 6.98
N GLU A 177 6.17 -25.30 7.73
CA GLU A 177 4.76 -25.17 7.34
C GLU A 177 4.47 -23.91 6.51
N LEU A 178 5.48 -23.07 6.26
CA LEU A 178 5.35 -21.79 5.56
C LEU A 178 6.01 -21.85 4.18
N TRP A 179 5.66 -20.88 3.35
CA TRP A 179 6.22 -20.62 2.03
C TRP A 179 6.99 -19.31 2.05
N GLN A 180 8.28 -19.37 1.81
CA GLN A 180 9.17 -18.22 1.71
C GLN A 180 9.26 -17.79 0.25
N ILE A 181 8.94 -16.53 -0.03
CA ILE A 181 9.19 -15.97 -1.36
C ILE A 181 10.70 -15.81 -1.61
N ASN A 182 11.14 -16.09 -2.84
CA ASN A 182 12.55 -16.07 -3.21
C ASN A 182 13.18 -14.68 -2.95
N PRO A 183 14.46 -14.65 -2.49
CA PRO A 183 15.15 -13.41 -2.15
C PRO A 183 15.21 -12.40 -3.30
N ASP A 184 15.33 -12.86 -4.56
CA ASP A 184 15.42 -12.00 -5.74
C ASP A 184 14.09 -11.30 -6.09
N ILE A 185 12.94 -11.91 -5.75
CA ILE A 185 11.62 -11.26 -5.85
C ILE A 185 11.45 -10.29 -4.69
N ARG A 186 11.81 -10.72 -3.47
CA ARG A 186 11.70 -9.91 -2.27
C ARG A 186 12.52 -8.62 -2.36
N ALA A 187 13.72 -8.69 -2.91
CA ALA A 187 14.62 -7.55 -3.11
C ALA A 187 14.10 -6.50 -4.10
N MET A 188 13.09 -6.83 -4.93
CA MET A 188 12.48 -5.88 -5.86
C MET A 188 11.55 -4.87 -5.19
N VAL A 189 11.15 -5.12 -3.94
CA VAL A 189 10.15 -4.31 -3.24
C VAL A 189 10.78 -3.56 -2.07
N GLN A 190 10.64 -2.24 -2.09
CA GLN A 190 11.04 -1.35 -1.00
C GLN A 190 9.82 -1.03 -0.14
N HIS A 191 9.93 -1.28 1.18
CA HIS A 191 8.84 -1.05 2.11
C HIS A 191 9.05 0.24 2.89
N ARG A 192 7.99 1.07 3.01
CA ARG A 192 8.00 2.32 3.76
C ARG A 192 6.69 2.47 4.53
N GLN A 193 6.76 2.88 5.78
CA GLN A 193 5.55 3.24 6.52
C GLN A 193 5.02 4.59 6.01
N LEU A 194 3.74 4.65 5.71
CA LEU A 194 3.08 5.85 5.24
C LEU A 194 1.59 5.83 5.60
N ASN A 195 1.12 6.94 6.14
CA ASN A 195 -0.29 7.23 6.26
C ASN A 195 -0.75 8.07 5.06
N LEU A 196 -1.73 7.58 4.30
CA LEU A 196 -2.29 8.30 3.15
C LEU A 196 -2.95 9.65 3.51
N LEU A 197 -3.20 9.90 4.80
CA LEU A 197 -3.66 11.22 5.26
C LEU A 197 -2.53 12.26 5.29
N HIS A 198 -1.28 11.84 5.39
CA HIS A 198 -0.13 12.72 5.45
C HIS A 198 0.41 13.07 4.06
N ASP A 199 1.36 14.01 4.01
CA ASP A 199 2.08 14.33 2.78
C ASP A 199 3.01 13.18 2.38
N PHE A 200 3.06 12.89 1.09
CA PHE A 200 3.94 11.88 0.51
C PHE A 200 4.72 12.41 -0.71
N SER A 201 4.77 13.72 -0.88
CA SER A 201 5.54 14.38 -1.95
C SER A 201 7.02 14.01 -1.95
N GLN A 202 7.57 13.67 -0.77
CA GLN A 202 8.94 13.20 -0.58
C GLN A 202 9.30 11.92 -1.36
N PHE A 203 8.29 11.12 -1.74
CA PHE A 203 8.54 9.93 -2.57
C PHE A 203 8.76 10.27 -4.06
N GLY A 204 8.52 11.51 -4.46
CA GLY A 204 8.61 11.95 -5.85
C GLY A 204 7.46 11.42 -6.70
N VAL A 205 7.72 11.25 -8.01
CA VAL A 205 6.69 10.91 -9.00
C VAL A 205 6.85 9.47 -9.46
N PHE A 206 5.73 8.79 -9.67
CA PHE A 206 5.64 7.39 -10.10
C PHE A 206 5.00 7.27 -11.48
N ASP A 207 5.40 6.27 -12.24
CA ASP A 207 4.79 5.93 -13.52
C ASP A 207 3.45 5.19 -13.33
N LEU A 208 3.34 4.43 -12.24
CA LEU A 208 2.16 3.66 -11.88
C LEU A 208 1.92 3.72 -10.37
N ILE A 209 0.70 4.05 -9.99
CA ILE A 209 0.24 3.96 -8.60
C ILE A 209 -0.91 2.96 -8.51
N LEU A 210 -0.79 1.96 -7.63
CA LEU A 210 -1.89 1.11 -7.22
C LEU A 210 -2.37 1.60 -5.85
N CYS A 211 -3.60 2.11 -5.79
CA CYS A 211 -4.26 2.53 -4.55
C CYS A 211 -5.57 1.76 -4.44
N ARG A 212 -5.48 0.48 -4.02
CA ARG A 212 -6.55 -0.49 -4.15
C ARG A 212 -7.06 -0.97 -2.80
N ASN A 213 -8.39 -1.01 -2.67
CA ASN A 213 -9.10 -1.56 -1.52
C ASN A 213 -8.74 -0.87 -0.18
N VAL A 214 -8.43 0.41 -0.23
CA VAL A 214 -8.12 1.25 0.93
C VAL A 214 -9.02 2.47 1.01
N LEU A 215 -9.34 3.12 -0.11
CA LEU A 215 -10.19 4.32 -0.13
C LEU A 215 -11.65 4.01 0.23
N ILE A 216 -12.07 2.75 0.14
CA ILE A 216 -13.40 2.31 0.57
C ILE A 216 -13.69 2.60 2.04
N TYR A 217 -12.66 2.77 2.86
CA TYR A 217 -12.78 3.05 4.30
C TYR A 217 -12.87 4.55 4.61
N PHE A 218 -12.62 5.42 3.64
CA PHE A 218 -12.54 6.87 3.81
C PHE A 218 -13.86 7.55 3.47
N ASP A 219 -14.13 8.68 4.11
CA ASP A 219 -15.22 9.54 3.68
C ASP A 219 -14.92 10.24 2.34
N GLN A 220 -15.93 10.87 1.77
CA GLN A 220 -15.83 11.51 0.46
C GLN A 220 -14.78 12.63 0.41
N GLN A 221 -14.70 13.46 1.45
CA GLN A 221 -13.74 14.57 1.52
C GLN A 221 -12.30 14.05 1.60
N THR A 222 -12.07 13.03 2.43
CA THR A 222 -10.76 12.39 2.57
C THR A 222 -10.33 11.71 1.26
N LYS A 223 -11.25 11.01 0.56
CA LYS A 223 -10.98 10.45 -0.77
C LYS A 223 -10.53 11.53 -1.76
N THR A 224 -11.27 12.63 -1.83
CA THR A 224 -10.94 13.75 -2.73
C THR A 224 -9.55 14.32 -2.43
N ASN A 225 -9.21 14.50 -1.15
CA ASN A 225 -7.91 15.00 -0.73
C ASN A 225 -6.77 14.04 -1.09
N VAL A 226 -7.00 12.73 -0.94
CA VAL A 226 -6.02 11.70 -1.35
C VAL A 226 -5.85 11.70 -2.86
N PHE A 227 -6.93 11.73 -3.66
CA PHE A 227 -6.82 11.79 -5.12
C PHE A 227 -6.05 13.01 -5.60
N ASN A 228 -6.28 14.18 -5.03
CA ASN A 228 -5.57 15.41 -5.39
C ASN A 228 -4.05 15.31 -5.13
N ARG A 229 -3.65 14.58 -4.09
CA ARG A 229 -2.23 14.31 -3.79
C ARG A 229 -1.65 13.23 -4.68
N LEU A 230 -2.40 12.15 -4.95
CA LEU A 230 -1.98 11.10 -5.89
C LEU A 230 -1.75 11.66 -7.30
N ALA A 231 -2.58 12.62 -7.75
CA ALA A 231 -2.41 13.27 -9.04
C ALA A 231 -1.10 14.06 -9.15
N LYS A 232 -0.56 14.55 -8.03
CA LYS A 232 0.76 15.21 -7.99
C LYS A 232 1.92 14.23 -7.92
N ALA A 233 1.66 12.99 -7.49
CA ALA A 233 2.64 11.93 -7.33
C ALA A 233 2.70 10.96 -8.51
N VAL A 234 1.88 11.14 -9.54
CA VAL A 234 1.89 10.31 -10.75
C VAL A 234 2.37 11.14 -11.94
N GLU A 235 3.15 10.51 -12.85
CA GLU A 235 3.60 11.15 -14.10
C GLU A 235 2.38 11.59 -14.94
N PRO A 236 2.48 12.66 -15.74
CA PRO A 236 1.35 13.16 -16.55
C PRO A 236 0.76 12.11 -17.51
N ASP A 237 1.57 11.18 -18.00
CA ASP A 237 1.19 10.04 -18.84
C ASP A 237 1.18 8.70 -18.05
N GLY A 238 1.27 8.79 -16.73
CA GLY A 238 1.24 7.64 -15.83
C GLY A 238 -0.17 7.11 -15.56
N PHE A 239 -0.26 6.13 -14.68
CA PHE A 239 -1.51 5.45 -14.37
C PHE A 239 -1.79 5.39 -12.88
N LEU A 240 -3.08 5.52 -12.55
CA LEU A 240 -3.64 5.16 -11.24
C LEU A 240 -4.54 3.92 -11.43
N VAL A 241 -4.32 2.90 -10.61
CA VAL A 241 -5.16 1.69 -10.58
C VAL A 241 -5.86 1.60 -9.23
N LEU A 242 -7.18 1.45 -9.26
CA LEU A 242 -8.04 1.34 -8.07
C LEU A 242 -8.62 -0.08 -7.93
N GLY A 243 -9.13 -0.39 -6.75
CA GLY A 243 -9.88 -1.62 -6.48
C GLY A 243 -11.26 -1.62 -7.16
N ALA A 244 -11.86 -2.80 -7.30
CA ALA A 244 -13.11 -2.99 -8.04
C ALA A 244 -14.31 -2.19 -7.50
N ALA A 245 -14.30 -1.87 -6.19
CA ALA A 245 -15.35 -1.08 -5.53
C ALA A 245 -15.02 0.42 -5.43
N GLU A 246 -13.91 0.86 -6.03
CA GLU A 246 -13.41 2.24 -5.93
C GLU A 246 -13.52 2.96 -7.28
N THR A 247 -13.79 4.25 -7.24
CA THR A 247 -13.91 5.08 -8.44
C THR A 247 -13.48 6.52 -8.15
N VAL A 248 -13.05 7.24 -9.18
CA VAL A 248 -12.83 8.69 -9.13
C VAL A 248 -14.08 9.48 -9.55
N ILE A 249 -15.04 8.82 -10.22
CA ILE A 249 -16.24 9.46 -10.79
C ILE A 249 -17.10 10.03 -9.67
N GLY A 250 -17.47 11.29 -9.79
CA GLY A 250 -18.25 12.01 -8.79
C GLY A 250 -17.45 12.46 -7.54
N LEU A 251 -16.16 12.13 -7.46
CA LEU A 251 -15.28 12.50 -6.35
C LEU A 251 -14.22 13.53 -6.73
N THR A 252 -13.68 13.45 -7.94
CA THR A 252 -12.61 14.35 -8.39
C THR A 252 -12.58 14.45 -9.91
N THR A 253 -12.02 15.56 -10.41
CA THR A 253 -11.76 15.79 -11.83
C THR A 253 -10.27 15.68 -12.18
N VAL A 254 -9.39 15.40 -11.21
CA VAL A 254 -7.94 15.33 -11.45
C VAL A 254 -7.51 14.04 -12.16
N PHE A 255 -8.40 13.03 -12.19
CA PHE A 255 -8.21 11.81 -12.95
C PHE A 255 -9.38 11.55 -13.90
N LYS A 256 -9.09 10.95 -15.04
CA LYS A 256 -10.08 10.45 -16.00
C LYS A 256 -9.97 8.93 -16.14
N PRO A 257 -11.10 8.20 -16.27
CA PRO A 257 -11.06 6.77 -16.55
C PRO A 257 -10.45 6.51 -17.92
N LEU A 258 -9.69 5.44 -18.03
CA LEU A 258 -9.23 4.95 -19.32
C LEU A 258 -10.37 4.16 -19.99
N VAL A 259 -10.68 4.50 -21.24
CA VAL A 259 -11.79 3.89 -21.97
C VAL A 259 -11.60 2.37 -22.05
N GLU A 260 -12.68 1.61 -21.79
CA GLU A 260 -12.71 0.14 -21.78
C GLU A 260 -11.79 -0.57 -20.76
N GLN A 261 -11.12 0.19 -19.87
CA GLN A 261 -10.19 -0.36 -18.89
C GLN A 261 -10.69 -0.07 -17.46
N ARG A 262 -11.60 -0.90 -16.96
CA ARG A 262 -12.18 -0.71 -15.63
C ARG A 262 -11.12 -0.65 -14.55
N GLY A 263 -11.22 0.37 -13.67
CA GLY A 263 -10.31 0.56 -12.54
C GLY A 263 -8.96 1.18 -12.90
N VAL A 264 -8.73 1.54 -14.17
CA VAL A 264 -7.53 2.23 -14.64
C VAL A 264 -7.86 3.68 -14.97
N TYR A 265 -7.04 4.59 -14.47
CA TYR A 265 -7.21 6.02 -14.61
C TYR A 265 -5.90 6.68 -15.03
N GLN A 266 -6.01 7.81 -15.70
CA GLN A 266 -4.88 8.69 -16.02
C GLN A 266 -5.13 10.09 -15.46
N PRO A 267 -4.07 10.86 -15.13
CA PRO A 267 -4.25 12.25 -14.78
C PRO A 267 -5.00 13.01 -15.87
N ASN A 268 -5.93 13.88 -15.47
CA ASN A 268 -6.41 14.90 -16.39
C ASN A 268 -5.29 15.91 -16.57
N GLU A 269 -5.20 16.48 -17.77
CA GLU A 269 -4.23 17.52 -18.11
C GLU A 269 -4.50 18.80 -17.28
N VAL A 270 -4.08 18.80 -16.02
CA VAL A 270 -3.89 19.99 -15.23
C VAL A 270 -2.40 20.25 -15.21
N ARG A 271 -1.97 21.22 -16.00
CA ARG A 271 -0.57 21.65 -16.13
C ARG A 271 0.00 22.08 -14.79
N HIS A 272 0.63 21.16 -14.08
CA HIS A 272 1.67 21.51 -13.12
C HIS A 272 2.91 20.71 -13.49
N ALA A 273 3.94 21.44 -13.97
CA ALA A 273 5.24 20.83 -14.22
C ALA A 273 5.74 20.13 -12.95
N PRO A 274 6.16 18.85 -13.01
CA PRO A 274 6.65 18.13 -11.84
C PRO A 274 7.94 18.77 -11.32
N VAL A 275 7.99 19.07 -10.03
CA VAL A 275 9.23 19.39 -9.34
C VAL A 275 10.07 18.12 -9.32
N ARG A 276 11.12 18.08 -10.16
CA ARG A 276 12.09 16.96 -10.17
C ARG A 276 12.94 17.06 -8.90
N THR A 277 12.65 16.25 -7.91
CA THR A 277 13.54 16.04 -6.77
C THR A 277 14.63 15.03 -7.15
N PRO A 278 15.91 15.28 -6.83
CA PRO A 278 16.99 14.40 -7.23
C PRO A 278 16.89 13.04 -6.55
N VAL A 279 17.18 12.00 -7.32
CA VAL A 279 17.31 10.61 -6.87
C VAL A 279 18.33 10.56 -5.73
N PHE A 280 17.93 10.12 -4.54
CA PHE A 280 18.84 9.88 -3.44
C PHE A 280 19.88 8.83 -3.87
N ALA A 281 21.15 9.24 -3.92
CA ALA A 281 22.27 8.34 -4.04
C ALA A 281 22.26 7.38 -2.84
N ALA A 282 22.51 6.11 -3.10
CA ALA A 282 22.66 5.10 -2.08
C ALA A 282 23.74 5.55 -1.08
N ILE A 283 23.38 5.74 0.18
CA ILE A 283 24.34 5.94 1.27
C ILE A 283 24.97 4.58 1.52
N THR A 284 26.15 4.35 0.94
CA THR A 284 27.05 3.28 1.35
C THR A 284 27.57 3.58 2.76
N PRO A 285 27.46 2.68 3.72
CA PRO A 285 28.11 2.88 5.01
C PRO A 285 29.62 2.79 4.80
N LYS A 286 30.31 3.92 4.96
CA LYS A 286 31.77 3.96 5.08
C LYS A 286 32.16 3.30 6.40
N MET A 287 32.81 2.15 6.32
CA MET A 287 33.51 1.55 7.46
C MET A 287 34.48 2.56 8.07
N ALA A 288 34.25 2.94 9.32
CA ALA A 288 35.25 3.59 10.14
C ALA A 288 36.22 2.49 10.62
N ALA A 289 37.29 2.32 9.87
CA ALA A 289 38.51 1.71 10.39
C ALA A 289 39.48 2.85 10.73
N MET A 290 40.19 2.67 11.84
CA MET A 290 41.34 3.38 12.34
C MET A 290 41.07 4.54 13.30
N ALA A 291 41.32 4.27 14.57
CA ALA A 291 42.45 4.86 15.28
C ALA A 291 42.69 4.08 16.56
N GLY A 292 43.77 3.29 16.59
CA GLY A 292 44.42 2.92 17.83
C GLY A 292 45.20 4.11 18.36
N ILE A 293 45.15 4.26 19.64
CA ILE A 293 46.25 4.37 20.60
C ILE A 293 45.62 4.08 21.96
#